data_09a76fc4423e768188c96067d82c13c5
#
_entry.id   09a76fc4423e768188c96067d82c13c5
#
_cell.length_a   1.000
_cell.length_b   1.000
_cell.length_c   1.000
_cell.angle_alpha   90.00
_cell.angle_beta   90.00
_cell.angle_gamma   90.00
#
_symmetry.space_group_name_H-M   'P 1'
#
loop_
_entity.id
_entity.type
_entity.pdbx_description
1 polymer ?
#
loop_
_entity_poly.entity_id
_entity_poly.type
_entity_poly.pdbx_seq_one_letter_code
_entity_poly.pdbx_strand_id
1 'polypeptide(L)'
;MAKTIRGMIYRAGQALTYFVVVTVILVMAAPARAQVNSNFGTVNLQANMADSLSVTASPSLVNFALVPSGIAVGSVPVSITTSWRLHPPLTATTYAYFLSAPAALTDGAANNIASSRVLGSVNGGAFATFTAANPFTAGSGLQIFSVRIKGFNRVGSNTDSLNLEIDTSGLGLPAGTYSGLLVIQAQAI
;
A
#
# COMPACT_ATOMS: atom_id res chain seq x y z
N MET A 1 30.43 63.14 -80.39
CA MET A 1 30.93 62.78 -79.01
C MET A 1 29.80 62.31 -78.05
N ALA A 2 28.59 62.80 -78.12
CA ALA A 2 27.53 62.42 -77.14
C ALA A 2 26.99 60.97 -77.24
N LYS A 3 27.02 60.28 -78.39
CA LYS A 3 26.50 58.91 -78.60
C LYS A 3 27.38 57.81 -77.98
N THR A 4 28.69 58.03 -77.90
CA THR A 4 29.65 57.04 -77.37
C THR A 4 29.58 56.97 -75.85
N ILE A 5 29.35 58.07 -75.18
CA ILE A 5 29.28 58.11 -73.71
C ILE A 5 28.01 57.46 -73.21
N ARG A 6 26.85 57.55 -73.88
CA ARG A 6 25.62 56.84 -73.48
C ARG A 6 25.71 55.35 -73.57
N GLY A 7 26.41 54.80 -74.58
CA GLY A 7 26.61 53.33 -74.68
C GLY A 7 27.49 52.77 -73.60
N MET A 8 28.44 53.55 -73.15
CA MET A 8 29.39 53.13 -72.10
C MET A 8 28.76 53.05 -70.69
N ILE A 9 27.89 54.02 -70.35
CA ILE A 9 27.14 54.09 -69.12
C ILE A 9 26.11 52.91 -69.02
N TYR A 10 25.45 52.58 -70.14
CA TYR A 10 24.48 51.50 -70.23
C TYR A 10 25.12 50.12 -69.97
N ARG A 11 26.29 49.87 -70.55
CA ARG A 11 27.06 48.62 -70.35
C ARG A 11 27.63 48.52 -68.96
N ALA A 12 28.08 49.61 -68.36
CA ALA A 12 28.52 49.62 -66.97
C ALA A 12 27.39 49.32 -65.98
N GLY A 13 26.21 49.87 -66.21
CA GLY A 13 25.01 49.59 -65.38
C GLY A 13 24.56 48.09 -65.44
N GLN A 14 24.56 47.52 -66.65
CA GLN A 14 24.22 46.07 -66.79
C GLN A 14 25.26 45.18 -66.15
N ALA A 15 26.54 45.43 -66.23
CA ALA A 15 27.57 44.68 -65.59
C ALA A 15 27.43 44.76 -64.05
N LEU A 16 27.13 45.90 -63.51
CA LEU A 16 26.91 46.06 -62.07
C LEU A 16 25.66 45.32 -61.59
N THR A 17 24.57 45.35 -62.38
CA THR A 17 23.35 44.59 -62.06
C THR A 17 23.54 43.10 -62.06
N TYR A 18 24.27 42.52 -63.01
CA TYR A 18 24.61 41.11 -63.06
C TYR A 18 25.53 40.73 -61.90
N PHE A 19 26.48 41.56 -61.53
CA PHE A 19 27.37 41.29 -60.40
C PHE A 19 26.61 41.24 -59.07
N VAL A 20 25.69 42.21 -58.86
CA VAL A 20 24.84 42.22 -57.64
C VAL A 20 23.92 41.01 -57.60
N VAL A 21 23.28 40.62 -58.70
CA VAL A 21 22.38 39.45 -58.76
C VAL A 21 23.18 38.15 -58.50
N VAL A 22 24.34 37.98 -59.07
CA VAL A 22 25.17 36.79 -58.85
C VAL A 22 25.65 36.72 -57.38
N THR A 23 26.04 37.89 -56.83
CA THR A 23 26.47 37.93 -55.42
C THR A 23 25.32 37.58 -54.46
N VAL A 24 24.09 38.07 -54.71
CA VAL A 24 22.91 37.77 -53.93
C VAL A 24 22.55 36.28 -54.02
N ILE A 25 22.68 35.66 -55.20
CA ILE A 25 22.41 34.21 -55.36
C ILE A 25 23.47 33.38 -54.63
N LEU A 26 24.74 33.79 -54.64
CA LEU A 26 25.80 33.07 -53.91
C LEU A 26 25.63 33.19 -52.37
N VAL A 27 25.16 34.33 -51.89
CA VAL A 27 24.92 34.50 -50.43
C VAL A 27 23.72 33.69 -49.95
N MET A 28 22.71 33.48 -50.83
CA MET A 28 21.54 32.65 -50.51
C MET A 28 21.84 31.14 -50.59
N ALA A 29 22.97 30.71 -51.15
CA ALA A 29 23.41 29.32 -51.12
C ALA A 29 24.09 29.01 -49.77
N ALA A 30 23.38 29.22 -48.64
CA ALA A 30 23.85 28.69 -47.39
C ALA A 30 23.95 27.16 -47.55
N PRO A 31 25.07 26.52 -47.17
CA PRO A 31 25.20 25.10 -47.28
C PRO A 31 24.08 24.48 -46.43
N ALA A 32 23.09 23.87 -47.06
CA ALA A 32 22.10 23.07 -46.41
C ALA A 32 22.90 21.94 -45.70
N ARG A 33 23.16 22.12 -44.42
CA ARG A 33 23.71 21.03 -43.59
C ARG A 33 22.68 19.93 -43.59
N ALA A 34 22.91 18.90 -44.39
CA ALA A 34 22.09 17.69 -44.31
C ALA A 34 22.27 17.12 -42.89
N GLN A 35 21.25 17.24 -42.10
CA GLN A 35 21.22 16.63 -40.79
C GLN A 35 21.17 15.10 -41.00
N VAL A 36 22.24 14.43 -40.71
CA VAL A 36 22.28 12.98 -40.74
C VAL A 36 21.81 12.49 -39.37
N ASN A 37 20.63 11.92 -39.33
CA ASN A 37 20.13 11.25 -38.11
C ASN A 37 20.56 9.78 -38.18
N SER A 38 21.06 9.24 -37.08
CA SER A 38 21.32 7.81 -36.96
C SER A 38 20.00 7.03 -36.88
N ASN A 39 20.07 5.74 -37.14
CA ASN A 39 19.01 4.81 -36.80
C ASN A 39 18.74 4.89 -35.28
N PHE A 40 17.50 4.74 -34.88
CA PHE A 40 17.16 4.59 -33.47
C PHE A 40 17.27 3.14 -33.03
N GLY A 41 17.83 2.91 -31.85
CA GLY A 41 17.78 1.63 -31.16
C GLY A 41 16.66 1.66 -30.13
N THR A 42 15.95 0.57 -29.98
CA THR A 42 14.92 0.39 -28.94
C THR A 42 15.43 -0.59 -27.88
N VAL A 43 15.22 -0.23 -26.62
CA VAL A 43 15.45 -1.09 -25.46
C VAL A 43 14.13 -1.26 -24.73
N ASN A 44 13.66 -2.51 -24.61
CA ASN A 44 12.49 -2.82 -23.81
C ASN A 44 12.88 -2.82 -22.33
N LEU A 45 12.19 -1.99 -21.54
CA LEU A 45 12.37 -1.92 -20.09
C LEU A 45 11.14 -2.55 -19.44
N GLN A 46 11.36 -3.53 -18.56
CA GLN A 46 10.31 -4.16 -17.75
C GLN A 46 10.67 -4.04 -16.28
N ALA A 47 9.74 -3.52 -15.48
CA ALA A 47 9.87 -3.47 -14.03
C ALA A 47 8.60 -4.07 -13.41
N ASN A 48 8.79 -5.03 -12.51
CA ASN A 48 7.70 -5.66 -11.78
C ASN A 48 7.79 -5.24 -10.31
N MET A 49 6.64 -4.91 -9.72
CA MET A 49 6.50 -4.66 -8.28
C MET A 49 5.47 -5.64 -7.72
N ALA A 50 5.90 -6.46 -6.76
CA ALA A 50 5.04 -7.45 -6.12
C ALA A 50 4.08 -6.78 -5.13
N ASP A 51 2.90 -7.40 -4.94
CA ASP A 51 1.99 -7.09 -3.85
C ASP A 51 2.64 -7.42 -2.52
N SER A 52 2.35 -6.61 -1.51
CA SER A 52 2.77 -6.83 -0.14
C SER A 52 1.68 -6.48 0.85
N LEU A 53 1.57 -7.28 1.91
CA LEU A 53 0.65 -7.09 3.02
C LEU A 53 1.38 -7.50 4.29
N SER A 54 1.38 -6.65 5.31
CA SER A 54 2.03 -6.90 6.58
C SER A 54 1.20 -6.42 7.75
N VAL A 55 1.37 -7.08 8.90
CA VAL A 55 0.73 -6.72 10.16
C VAL A 55 1.78 -6.68 11.25
N THR A 56 1.69 -5.68 12.12
CA THR A 56 2.44 -5.60 13.38
C THR A 56 1.49 -5.35 14.53
N ALA A 57 1.79 -5.91 15.70
CA ALA A 57 1.02 -5.72 16.92
C ALA A 57 1.92 -5.40 18.11
N SER A 58 1.47 -4.50 18.98
CA SER A 58 2.19 -4.09 20.18
C SER A 58 1.20 -3.65 21.26
N PRO A 59 1.41 -4.03 22.55
CA PRO A 59 2.50 -4.84 23.06
C PRO A 59 2.36 -6.33 22.70
N SER A 60 3.40 -7.11 22.94
CA SER A 60 3.40 -8.57 22.74
C SER A 60 2.78 -9.35 23.92
N LEU A 61 2.43 -8.67 25.00
CA LEU A 61 1.83 -9.26 26.21
C LEU A 61 0.71 -8.36 26.74
N VAL A 62 -0.45 -8.98 26.98
CA VAL A 62 -1.56 -8.36 27.72
C VAL A 62 -1.87 -9.25 28.93
N ASN A 63 -1.87 -8.68 30.11
CA ASN A 63 -2.19 -9.36 31.36
C ASN A 63 -3.65 -9.14 31.74
N PHE A 64 -4.24 -10.14 32.37
CA PHE A 64 -5.60 -10.09 32.91
C PHE A 64 -5.56 -10.50 34.38
N ALA A 65 -6.19 -9.73 35.25
CA ALA A 65 -6.46 -10.13 36.61
C ALA A 65 -7.81 -10.87 36.62
N LEU A 66 -7.79 -12.20 36.43
CA LEU A 66 -9.02 -12.99 36.40
C LEU A 66 -9.71 -12.95 37.76
N VAL A 67 -11.04 -12.80 37.71
CA VAL A 67 -11.93 -12.87 38.89
C VAL A 67 -12.74 -14.17 38.85
N PRO A 68 -13.17 -14.75 39.97
CA PRO A 68 -13.89 -16.03 39.97
C PRO A 68 -15.20 -16.03 39.18
N SER A 69 -15.86 -14.88 39.04
CA SER A 69 -17.07 -14.73 38.23
C SER A 69 -17.22 -13.26 37.85
N GLY A 70 -17.06 -12.93 36.57
CA GLY A 70 -17.16 -11.56 36.08
C GLY A 70 -16.24 -11.30 34.90
N ILE A 71 -15.97 -10.02 34.64
CA ILE A 71 -15.19 -9.57 33.51
C ILE A 71 -13.81 -9.12 34.01
N ALA A 72 -12.76 -9.70 33.41
CA ALA A 72 -11.39 -9.27 33.62
C ALA A 72 -10.92 -8.46 32.41
N VAL A 73 -10.52 -7.22 32.65
CA VAL A 73 -10.07 -6.28 31.62
C VAL A 73 -8.58 -6.47 31.36
N GLY A 74 -8.18 -6.41 30.10
CA GLY A 74 -6.77 -6.44 29.70
C GLY A 74 -6.01 -5.21 30.20
N SER A 75 -4.77 -5.43 30.62
CA SER A 75 -3.93 -4.36 31.23
C SER A 75 -3.64 -3.19 30.32
N VAL A 76 -3.58 -3.42 29.04
CA VAL A 76 -3.32 -2.39 27.99
C VAL A 76 -4.00 -2.78 26.68
N PRO A 77 -4.39 -1.82 25.83
CA PRO A 77 -4.86 -2.10 24.49
C PRO A 77 -3.72 -2.59 23.61
N VAL A 78 -4.05 -3.40 22.60
CA VAL A 78 -3.14 -3.85 21.56
C VAL A 78 -3.28 -2.90 20.36
N SER A 79 -2.20 -2.22 19.99
CA SER A 79 -2.12 -1.43 18.76
C SER A 79 -1.74 -2.34 17.60
N ILE A 80 -2.58 -2.40 16.57
CA ILE A 80 -2.44 -3.27 15.40
C ILE A 80 -2.28 -2.39 14.17
N THR A 81 -1.11 -2.46 13.51
CA THR A 81 -0.88 -1.72 12.28
C THR A 81 -0.86 -2.68 11.10
N THR A 82 -1.78 -2.48 10.16
CA THR A 82 -1.85 -3.17 8.87
C THR A 82 -1.30 -2.27 7.78
N SER A 83 -0.30 -2.72 7.04
CA SER A 83 0.30 -1.97 5.92
C SER A 83 0.20 -2.77 4.64
N TRP A 84 -0.10 -2.11 3.54
CA TRP A 84 -0.31 -2.76 2.26
C TRP A 84 0.26 -1.99 1.07
N ARG A 85 0.66 -2.75 0.06
CA ARG A 85 0.89 -2.31 -1.31
C ARG A 85 0.24 -3.38 -2.21
N LEU A 86 -0.94 -3.09 -2.74
CA LEU A 86 -1.79 -4.07 -3.43
C LEU A 86 -2.37 -3.45 -4.69
N HIS A 87 -2.69 -4.27 -5.67
CA HIS A 87 -3.44 -3.79 -6.82
C HIS A 87 -4.93 -4.15 -6.75
N PRO A 88 -5.78 -3.28 -7.34
CA PRO A 88 -7.22 -3.51 -7.40
C PRO A 88 -7.55 -4.78 -8.24
N PRO A 89 -8.67 -5.41 -7.95
CA PRO A 89 -9.73 -5.01 -7.01
C PRO A 89 -9.71 -5.74 -5.66
N LEU A 90 -8.56 -6.04 -5.09
CA LEU A 90 -8.43 -6.81 -3.85
C LEU A 90 -9.11 -6.13 -2.64
N THR A 91 -9.46 -6.93 -1.64
CA THR A 91 -9.89 -6.47 -0.31
C THR A 91 -8.88 -6.96 0.71
N ALA A 92 -8.20 -6.04 1.41
CA ALA A 92 -7.34 -6.37 2.54
C ALA A 92 -8.18 -6.41 3.82
N THR A 93 -8.09 -7.51 4.56
CA THR A 93 -8.80 -7.70 5.82
C THR A 93 -7.86 -8.25 6.87
N THR A 94 -7.88 -7.68 8.07
CA THR A 94 -7.08 -8.13 9.22
C THR A 94 -8.00 -8.75 10.26
N TYR A 95 -7.58 -9.90 10.77
CA TYR A 95 -8.27 -10.65 11.82
C TYR A 95 -7.34 -10.85 13.01
N ALA A 96 -7.94 -10.85 14.21
CA ALA A 96 -7.36 -11.41 15.41
C ALA A 96 -8.11 -12.71 15.70
N TYR A 97 -7.39 -13.80 16.05
CA TYR A 97 -8.02 -15.09 16.27
C TYR A 97 -7.18 -15.98 17.18
N PHE A 98 -7.82 -17.00 17.75
CA PHE A 98 -7.17 -18.06 18.51
C PHE A 98 -7.04 -19.32 17.66
N LEU A 99 -5.99 -20.09 17.87
CA LEU A 99 -5.77 -21.37 17.16
C LEU A 99 -6.77 -22.47 17.57
N SER A 100 -7.37 -22.32 18.78
CA SER A 100 -8.34 -23.27 19.32
C SER A 100 -9.54 -22.51 19.88
N ALA A 101 -10.72 -22.69 19.30
CA ALA A 101 -11.95 -22.08 19.81
C ALA A 101 -12.30 -22.55 21.24
N PRO A 102 -12.23 -23.84 21.61
CA PRO A 102 -12.53 -24.31 22.96
C PRO A 102 -11.44 -23.98 23.99
N ALA A 103 -10.22 -23.63 23.56
CA ALA A 103 -9.08 -23.40 24.45
C ALA A 103 -8.26 -22.20 23.97
N ALA A 104 -8.85 -21.00 24.03
CA ALA A 104 -8.16 -19.76 23.73
C ALA A 104 -7.08 -19.46 24.76
N LEU A 105 -7.37 -19.73 26.04
CA LEU A 105 -6.39 -19.78 27.12
C LEU A 105 -6.52 -21.11 27.86
N THR A 106 -5.41 -21.60 28.42
CA THR A 106 -5.34 -22.86 29.14
C THR A 106 -4.39 -22.75 30.35
N ASP A 107 -4.63 -23.53 31.40
CA ASP A 107 -3.71 -23.69 32.52
C ASP A 107 -2.66 -24.78 32.30
N GLY A 108 -2.65 -25.42 31.11
CA GLY A 108 -1.78 -26.50 30.77
C GLY A 108 -2.25 -27.89 31.29
N ALA A 109 -3.35 -27.92 32.04
CA ALA A 109 -4.02 -29.13 32.46
C ALA A 109 -5.32 -29.35 31.66
N ALA A 110 -6.46 -29.37 32.31
CA ALA A 110 -7.75 -29.59 31.66
C ALA A 110 -8.66 -28.36 31.65
N ASN A 111 -8.25 -27.25 32.28
CA ASN A 111 -9.08 -26.08 32.44
C ASN A 111 -8.78 -25.08 31.32
N ASN A 112 -9.80 -24.77 30.56
CA ASN A 112 -9.69 -23.94 29.39
C ASN A 112 -10.70 -22.79 29.46
N ILE A 113 -10.30 -21.66 28.87
CA ILE A 113 -11.18 -20.51 28.56
C ILE A 113 -11.38 -20.51 27.05
N ALA A 114 -12.62 -20.69 26.61
CA ALA A 114 -12.95 -20.69 25.19
C ALA A 114 -12.86 -19.29 24.58
N SER A 115 -12.63 -19.21 23.30
CA SER A 115 -12.56 -17.95 22.54
C SER A 115 -13.87 -17.15 22.64
N SER A 116 -15.01 -17.81 22.82
CA SER A 116 -16.31 -17.17 23.04
C SER A 116 -16.41 -16.42 24.38
N ARG A 117 -15.48 -16.64 25.29
CA ARG A 117 -15.34 -15.94 26.57
C ARG A 117 -14.34 -14.79 26.52
N VAL A 118 -13.61 -14.67 25.42
CA VAL A 118 -12.74 -13.53 25.17
C VAL A 118 -13.51 -12.52 24.29
N LEU A 119 -13.52 -11.27 24.72
CA LEU A 119 -14.17 -10.18 24.00
C LEU A 119 -13.14 -9.17 23.55
N GLY A 120 -13.36 -8.61 22.37
CA GLY A 120 -12.54 -7.54 21.80
C GLY A 120 -13.38 -6.34 21.41
N SER A 121 -12.88 -5.14 21.71
CA SER A 121 -13.43 -3.86 21.25
C SER A 121 -12.40 -3.19 20.35
N VAL A 122 -12.76 -2.98 19.09
CA VAL A 122 -11.90 -2.33 18.10
C VAL A 122 -12.21 -0.84 18.09
N ASN A 123 -11.19 0.01 18.27
CA ASN A 123 -11.27 1.48 18.25
C ASN A 123 -12.35 2.06 19.19
N GLY A 124 -12.56 1.42 20.35
CA GLY A 124 -13.58 1.84 21.31
C GLY A 124 -15.02 1.53 20.89
N GLY A 125 -15.21 0.67 19.89
CA GLY A 125 -16.52 0.14 19.52
C GLY A 125 -17.10 -0.82 20.57
N ALA A 126 -18.25 -1.44 20.27
CA ALA A 126 -18.84 -2.44 21.13
C ALA A 126 -17.93 -3.66 21.28
N PHE A 127 -17.92 -4.26 22.47
CA PHE A 127 -17.25 -5.54 22.70
C PHE A 127 -17.96 -6.67 21.95
N ALA A 128 -17.19 -7.47 21.23
CA ALA A 128 -17.67 -8.65 20.51
C ALA A 128 -16.81 -9.87 20.88
N THR A 129 -17.43 -11.03 20.93
CA THR A 129 -16.76 -12.29 21.23
C THR A 129 -15.91 -12.76 20.05
N PHE A 130 -14.83 -13.52 20.34
CA PHE A 130 -14.01 -14.16 19.32
C PHE A 130 -14.68 -15.43 18.81
N THR A 131 -15.76 -15.30 18.09
CA THR A 131 -16.58 -16.40 17.55
C THR A 131 -16.80 -16.30 16.05
N ALA A 132 -16.37 -15.20 15.42
CA ALA A 132 -16.55 -15.00 13.99
C ALA A 132 -15.69 -15.99 13.18
N ALA A 133 -16.24 -16.45 12.07
CA ALA A 133 -15.48 -17.16 11.06
C ALA A 133 -14.40 -16.25 10.46
N ASN A 134 -13.24 -16.82 10.21
CA ASN A 134 -12.14 -16.15 9.53
C ASN A 134 -11.44 -17.17 8.61
N PRO A 135 -10.64 -16.72 7.64
CA PRO A 135 -10.01 -17.61 6.66
C PRO A 135 -8.94 -18.54 7.25
N PHE A 136 -8.51 -18.31 8.49
CA PHE A 136 -7.40 -19.01 9.11
C PHE A 136 -7.86 -20.08 10.10
N THR A 137 -8.98 -19.82 10.82
CA THR A 137 -9.49 -20.72 11.87
C THR A 137 -11.00 -20.56 12.01
N ALA A 138 -11.74 -21.65 12.07
CA ALA A 138 -13.19 -21.61 12.21
C ALA A 138 -13.61 -21.18 13.63
N GLY A 139 -14.52 -20.23 13.73
CA GLY A 139 -15.25 -19.90 14.95
C GLY A 139 -14.43 -19.37 16.12
N SER A 140 -13.27 -18.77 15.88
CA SER A 140 -12.43 -18.20 16.95
C SER A 140 -11.82 -16.84 16.61
N GLY A 141 -12.44 -16.10 15.70
CA GLY A 141 -11.93 -14.83 15.18
C GLY A 141 -12.75 -13.61 15.55
N LEU A 142 -12.08 -12.45 15.36
CA LEU A 142 -12.64 -11.13 15.37
C LEU A 142 -12.03 -10.34 14.19
N GLN A 143 -12.86 -9.73 13.36
CA GLN A 143 -12.37 -8.84 12.31
C GLN A 143 -11.95 -7.50 12.92
N ILE A 144 -10.72 -7.09 12.65
CA ILE A 144 -10.13 -5.84 13.15
C ILE A 144 -10.30 -4.72 12.12
N PHE A 145 -9.97 -5.01 10.86
CA PHE A 145 -9.92 -4.02 9.80
C PHE A 145 -10.34 -4.63 8.47
N SER A 146 -10.92 -3.83 7.59
CA SER A 146 -11.16 -4.23 6.20
C SER A 146 -11.15 -3.01 5.29
N VAL A 147 -10.48 -3.11 4.16
CA VAL A 147 -10.43 -2.05 3.14
C VAL A 147 -10.42 -2.64 1.74
N ARG A 148 -11.29 -2.12 0.86
CA ARG A 148 -11.25 -2.44 -0.55
C ARG A 148 -10.20 -1.59 -1.26
N ILE A 149 -9.31 -2.25 -1.99
CA ILE A 149 -8.26 -1.58 -2.75
C ILE A 149 -8.84 -1.03 -4.06
N LYS A 150 -8.60 0.27 -4.28
CA LYS A 150 -9.00 1.02 -5.48
C LYS A 150 -7.78 1.72 -6.07
N GLY A 151 -7.95 2.42 -7.20
CA GLY A 151 -6.85 3.08 -7.88
C GLY A 151 -6.05 4.08 -7.02
N PHE A 152 -6.70 4.71 -6.05
CA PHE A 152 -6.12 5.78 -5.21
C PHE A 152 -5.55 5.31 -3.87
N ASN A 153 -5.89 4.09 -3.39
CA ASN A 153 -5.42 3.56 -2.10
C ASN A 153 -4.62 2.25 -2.23
N ARG A 154 -3.89 2.11 -3.34
CA ARG A 154 -3.04 0.93 -3.61
C ARG A 154 -1.93 0.73 -2.59
N VAL A 155 -1.49 1.79 -1.97
CA VAL A 155 -0.49 1.81 -0.91
C VAL A 155 -1.08 2.54 0.27
N GLY A 156 -0.95 1.97 1.46
CA GLY A 156 -1.46 2.57 2.67
C GLY A 156 -1.12 1.78 3.92
N SER A 157 -1.52 2.35 5.05
CA SER A 157 -1.49 1.70 6.34
C SER A 157 -2.67 2.17 7.18
N ASN A 158 -3.10 1.33 8.11
CA ASN A 158 -4.11 1.64 9.12
C ASN A 158 -3.67 1.10 10.46
N THR A 159 -3.92 1.86 11.53
CA THR A 159 -3.63 1.43 12.90
C THR A 159 -4.92 1.41 13.70
N ASP A 160 -5.23 0.25 14.26
CA ASP A 160 -6.41 0.01 15.08
C ASP A 160 -5.98 -0.30 16.51
N SER A 161 -6.83 0.05 17.48
CA SER A 161 -6.65 -0.27 18.89
C SER A 161 -7.63 -1.36 19.29
N LEU A 162 -7.13 -2.47 19.84
CA LEU A 162 -7.92 -3.60 20.30
C LEU A 162 -7.86 -3.66 21.82
N ASN A 163 -8.98 -3.37 22.50
CA ASN A 163 -9.16 -3.64 23.91
C ASN A 163 -9.68 -5.05 24.09
N LEU A 164 -9.21 -5.75 25.12
CA LEU A 164 -9.55 -7.14 25.37
C LEU A 164 -10.17 -7.30 26.76
N GLU A 165 -11.16 -8.18 26.87
CA GLU A 165 -11.78 -8.62 28.11
C GLU A 165 -11.97 -10.12 28.12
N ILE A 166 -12.01 -10.72 29.32
CA ILE A 166 -12.33 -12.12 29.52
C ILE A 166 -13.51 -12.23 30.47
N ASP A 167 -14.60 -12.86 30.03
CA ASP A 167 -15.75 -13.19 30.83
C ASP A 167 -15.59 -14.58 31.47
N THR A 168 -15.36 -14.59 32.78
CA THR A 168 -15.21 -15.81 33.58
C THR A 168 -16.51 -16.26 34.22
N SER A 169 -17.63 -15.57 33.98
CA SER A 169 -18.91 -15.89 34.61
C SER A 169 -19.35 -17.32 34.33
N GLY A 170 -19.58 -18.07 35.39
CA GLY A 170 -20.07 -19.47 35.35
C GLY A 170 -19.04 -20.48 34.92
N LEU A 171 -17.74 -20.15 34.79
CA LEU A 171 -16.71 -21.12 34.37
C LEU A 171 -16.18 -22.01 35.50
N GLY A 172 -16.28 -21.59 36.78
CA GLY A 172 -15.79 -22.39 37.90
C GLY A 172 -14.29 -22.69 37.83
N LEU A 173 -13.50 -21.74 37.28
CA LEU A 173 -12.06 -21.92 37.06
C LEU A 173 -11.30 -22.08 38.38
N PRO A 174 -10.44 -23.09 38.51
CA PRO A 174 -9.54 -23.18 39.66
C PRO A 174 -8.49 -22.06 39.63
N ALA A 175 -7.93 -21.75 40.80
CA ALA A 175 -6.82 -20.83 40.90
C ALA A 175 -5.62 -21.35 40.09
N GLY A 176 -5.04 -20.48 39.27
CA GLY A 176 -3.93 -20.86 38.40
C GLY A 176 -3.59 -19.76 37.41
N THR A 177 -2.57 -20.03 36.60
CA THR A 177 -2.18 -19.17 35.49
C THR A 177 -2.75 -19.73 34.19
N TYR A 178 -3.56 -18.93 33.50
CA TYR A 178 -4.11 -19.26 32.19
C TYR A 178 -3.33 -18.50 31.14
N SER A 179 -2.80 -19.16 30.15
CA SER A 179 -2.05 -18.54 29.05
C SER A 179 -2.62 -18.94 27.69
N GLY A 180 -2.50 -18.06 26.71
CA GLY A 180 -2.96 -18.28 25.35
C GLY A 180 -2.24 -17.37 24.37
N LEU A 181 -2.36 -17.68 23.09
CA LEU A 181 -1.78 -16.91 22.00
C LEU A 181 -2.89 -16.32 21.12
N LEU A 182 -2.99 -15.01 21.12
CA LEU A 182 -3.80 -14.29 20.14
C LEU A 182 -2.96 -14.06 18.89
N VAL A 183 -3.39 -14.60 17.76
CA VAL A 183 -2.75 -14.44 16.46
C VAL A 183 -3.43 -13.29 15.72
N ILE A 184 -2.62 -12.43 15.12
CA ILE A 184 -3.12 -11.32 14.28
C ILE A 184 -2.56 -11.50 12.90
N GLN A 185 -3.44 -11.61 11.91
CA GLN A 185 -3.07 -11.92 10.53
C GLN A 185 -3.98 -11.19 9.55
N ALA A 186 -3.39 -10.73 8.43
CA ALA A 186 -4.11 -10.10 7.34
C ALA A 186 -4.12 -10.99 6.10
N GLN A 187 -5.18 -10.85 5.29
CA GLN A 187 -5.36 -11.49 4.00
C GLN A 187 -5.81 -10.44 2.99
N ALA A 188 -5.41 -10.59 1.73
CA ALA A 188 -5.93 -9.84 0.59
C ALA A 188 -6.51 -10.80 -0.45
N ILE A 189 -7.78 -10.65 -0.79
CA ILE A 189 -8.52 -11.46 -1.76
C ILE A 189 -9.34 -10.58 -2.70
#